data_d254605c8ee4ed6882818368a351e9bd
#
_entry.id   d254605c8ee4ed6882818368a351e9bd
#
_cell.length_a   1.000
_cell.length_b   1.000
_cell.length_c   1.000
_cell.angle_alpha   90.00
_cell.angle_beta   90.00
_cell.angle_gamma   90.00
#
_symmetry.space_group_name_H-M   'P 1'
#
loop_
_entity.id
_entity.type
_entity.pdbx_description
1 polymer ?
#
loop_
_entity_poly.entity_id
_entity_poly.type
_entity_poly.pdbx_seq_one_letter_code
_entity_poly.pdbx_strand_id
1 'polypeptide(L)'
;MTGEPLPDAGPPARAADLRLAGEWLARHDMAGGRPTPLLASRLAVRRRARLAAHLILAVLIIASALAAAYDRLASSAFGGFQPHRPLPLLALTASVAGLLLAQSLLDWWVRRVDQRAGVTLSRRAAHLIQPGWRAVLGRPYAVFAVATFAGAMVLAWSALAVPDPTVRQLAVVLLIGLLGVTAISAMQLRHLLRRPVVAEDEESLTADVIMRVEDARDLTTPSVQWSLPMVLLFGTAPGWWSAAAVAYLILGLVACVALQAKTPSSATAARRAMSVQ
;
A
#
# COMPACT_ATOMS: atom_id res chain seq x y z
N MET A 1 43.82 29.38 6.17
CA MET A 1 42.92 28.23 6.40
C MET A 1 41.85 28.28 5.31
N THR A 2 42.13 27.62 4.21
CA THR A 2 41.25 27.50 3.05
C THR A 2 40.21 26.44 3.42
N GLY A 3 38.96 26.87 3.64
CA GLY A 3 37.84 25.95 3.85
C GLY A 3 37.59 25.15 2.58
N GLU A 4 38.04 23.91 2.58
CA GLU A 4 37.73 22.91 1.57
C GLU A 4 36.21 22.70 1.60
N PRO A 5 35.50 22.88 0.46
CA PRO A 5 34.07 22.63 0.46
C PRO A 5 33.85 21.15 0.72
N LEU A 6 33.09 20.84 1.79
CA LEU A 6 32.61 19.49 2.10
C LEU A 6 32.04 18.85 0.82
N PRO A 7 32.55 17.66 0.43
CA PRO A 7 31.97 16.91 -0.66
C PRO A 7 30.68 16.29 -0.13
N ASP A 8 29.55 16.93 -0.31
CA ASP A 8 28.26 16.26 -0.33
C ASP A 8 27.09 17.20 -0.57
N ALA A 9 26.98 17.67 -1.78
CA ALA A 9 25.70 18.05 -2.30
C ALA A 9 25.23 16.88 -3.19
N GLY A 10 24.46 15.95 -2.63
CA GLY A 10 23.61 15.10 -3.47
C GLY A 10 22.88 15.96 -4.50
N PRO A 11 22.37 15.42 -5.63
CA PRO A 11 21.80 16.22 -6.69
C PRO A 11 20.79 17.22 -6.09
N PRO A 12 20.86 18.50 -6.46
CA PRO A 12 20.06 19.56 -5.84
C PRO A 12 18.59 19.17 -5.87
N ALA A 13 17.94 19.16 -4.70
CA ALA A 13 16.52 18.86 -4.63
C ALA A 13 15.77 19.86 -5.50
N ARG A 14 14.86 19.38 -6.34
CA ARG A 14 14.07 20.24 -7.22
C ARG A 14 13.23 21.19 -6.39
N ALA A 15 13.09 22.44 -6.82
CA ALA A 15 12.27 23.44 -6.13
C ALA A 15 10.83 22.92 -5.86
N ALA A 16 10.27 22.14 -6.76
CA ALA A 16 8.96 21.48 -6.58
C ALA A 16 8.96 20.49 -5.42
N ASP A 17 10.02 19.71 -5.24
CA ASP A 17 10.12 18.72 -4.16
C ASP A 17 10.30 19.41 -2.79
N LEU A 18 11.01 20.55 -2.75
CA LEU A 18 11.13 21.39 -1.55
C LEU A 18 9.80 22.04 -1.16
N ARG A 19 9.02 22.52 -2.13
CA ARG A 19 7.67 23.04 -1.89
C ARG A 19 6.77 21.96 -1.27
N LEU A 20 6.77 20.75 -1.85
CA LEU A 20 6.02 19.62 -1.32
C LEU A 20 6.42 19.27 0.11
N ALA A 21 7.72 19.34 0.42
CA ALA A 21 8.20 19.12 1.80
C ALA A 21 7.70 20.22 2.75
N GLY A 22 7.72 21.47 2.33
CA GLY A 22 7.17 22.60 3.11
C GLY A 22 5.68 22.47 3.37
N GLU A 23 4.89 22.11 2.33
CA GLU A 23 3.45 21.88 2.46
C GLU A 23 3.14 20.67 3.37
N TRP A 24 3.97 19.63 3.32
CA TRP A 24 3.84 18.46 4.19
C TRP A 24 4.13 18.82 5.65
N LEU A 25 5.21 19.58 5.90
CA LEU A 25 5.54 20.08 7.24
C LEU A 25 4.41 20.95 7.81
N ALA A 26 3.87 21.88 7.02
CA ALA A 26 2.76 22.74 7.43
C ALA A 26 1.51 21.91 7.80
N ARG A 27 1.17 20.88 7.05
CA ARG A 27 0.02 19.99 7.34
C ARG A 27 0.18 19.18 8.63
N HIS A 28 1.42 19.02 9.13
CA HIS A 28 1.72 18.24 10.33
C HIS A 28 2.07 19.12 11.54
N ASP A 29 1.69 20.39 11.51
CA ASP A 29 1.98 21.37 12.58
C ASP A 29 3.50 21.57 12.85
N MET A 30 4.30 21.44 11.78
CA MET A 30 5.75 21.68 11.80
C MET A 30 6.11 22.84 10.86
N ALA A 31 5.29 23.88 10.83
CA ALA A 31 5.46 25.01 9.92
C ALA A 31 6.76 25.82 10.18
N GLY A 32 7.36 25.71 11.38
CA GLY A 32 8.67 26.28 11.69
C GLY A 32 9.87 25.49 11.15
N GLY A 33 9.64 24.23 10.77
CA GLY A 33 10.68 23.35 10.24
C GLY A 33 11.15 23.74 8.85
N ARG A 34 12.45 23.67 8.61
CA ARG A 34 13.01 23.93 7.28
C ARG A 34 12.92 22.70 6.39
N PRO A 35 12.36 22.80 5.15
CA PRO A 35 12.35 21.67 4.24
C PRO A 35 13.78 21.30 3.83
N THR A 36 14.31 20.20 4.33
CA THR A 36 15.65 19.71 3.97
C THR A 36 15.61 18.98 2.64
N PRO A 37 16.70 18.99 1.84
CA PRO A 37 16.78 18.23 0.60
C PRO A 37 16.54 16.73 0.79
N LEU A 38 16.96 16.19 1.94
CA LEU A 38 16.76 14.79 2.31
C LEU A 38 15.27 14.48 2.51
N LEU A 39 14.54 15.29 3.28
CA LEU A 39 13.10 15.15 3.46
C LEU A 39 12.35 15.26 2.13
N ALA A 40 12.71 16.26 1.31
CA ALA A 40 12.10 16.51 0.01
C ALA A 40 12.27 15.29 -0.93
N SER A 41 13.46 14.71 -1.00
CA SER A 41 13.74 13.53 -1.84
C SER A 41 12.95 12.30 -1.39
N ARG A 42 12.86 12.05 -0.08
CA ARG A 42 12.10 10.93 0.51
C ARG A 42 10.59 11.06 0.25
N LEU A 43 10.03 12.26 0.40
CA LEU A 43 8.61 12.52 0.12
C LEU A 43 8.29 12.42 -1.38
N ALA A 44 9.17 12.94 -2.23
CA ALA A 44 9.02 12.84 -3.68
C ALA A 44 8.98 11.39 -4.17
N VAL A 45 9.88 10.54 -3.66
CA VAL A 45 9.90 9.11 -4.01
C VAL A 45 8.63 8.40 -3.54
N ARG A 46 8.17 8.64 -2.31
CA ARG A 46 6.92 8.06 -1.80
C ARG A 46 5.71 8.48 -2.62
N ARG A 47 5.61 9.77 -2.98
CA ARG A 47 4.55 10.28 -3.85
C ARG A 47 4.56 9.59 -5.21
N ARG A 48 5.74 9.47 -5.85
CA ARG A 48 5.88 8.80 -7.14
C ARG A 48 5.54 7.31 -7.05
N ALA A 49 5.96 6.63 -5.98
CA ALA A 49 5.63 5.23 -5.75
C ALA A 49 4.12 5.03 -5.58
N ARG A 50 3.43 5.89 -4.81
CA ARG A 50 1.96 5.85 -4.67
C ARG A 50 1.25 6.10 -6.00
N LEU A 51 1.67 7.10 -6.78
CA LEU A 51 1.10 7.37 -8.10
C LEU A 51 1.32 6.18 -9.05
N ALA A 52 2.52 5.60 -9.08
CA ALA A 52 2.81 4.44 -9.89
C ALA A 52 1.95 3.23 -9.47
N ALA A 53 1.75 3.00 -8.17
CA ALA A 53 0.88 1.94 -7.67
C ALA A 53 -0.57 2.13 -8.14
N HIS A 54 -1.11 3.35 -8.06
CA HIS A 54 -2.47 3.64 -8.54
C HIS A 54 -2.61 3.48 -10.06
N LEU A 55 -1.60 3.91 -10.83
CA LEU A 55 -1.61 3.74 -12.30
C LEU A 55 -1.55 2.27 -12.69
N ILE A 56 -0.66 1.48 -12.09
CA ILE A 56 -0.57 0.05 -12.33
C ILE A 56 -1.89 -0.64 -12.01
N LEU A 57 -2.48 -0.30 -10.87
CA LEU A 57 -3.77 -0.83 -10.46
C LEU A 57 -4.87 -0.47 -11.47
N ALA A 58 -4.95 0.79 -11.90
CA ALA A 58 -5.93 1.22 -12.90
C ALA A 58 -5.77 0.47 -14.22
N VAL A 59 -4.54 0.29 -14.71
CA VAL A 59 -4.25 -0.49 -15.92
C VAL A 59 -4.69 -1.95 -15.76
N LEU A 60 -4.40 -2.56 -14.61
CA LEU A 60 -4.80 -3.95 -14.34
C LEU A 60 -6.33 -4.10 -14.26
N ILE A 61 -7.03 -3.14 -13.65
CA ILE A 61 -8.50 -3.13 -13.61
C ILE A 61 -9.07 -3.04 -15.03
N ILE A 62 -8.59 -2.09 -15.82
CA ILE A 62 -9.07 -1.88 -17.20
C ILE A 62 -8.79 -3.12 -18.05
N ALA A 63 -7.58 -3.68 -17.99
CA ALA A 63 -7.21 -4.87 -18.75
C ALA A 63 -8.10 -6.07 -18.37
N SER A 64 -8.36 -6.25 -17.06
CA SER A 64 -9.22 -7.33 -16.58
C SER A 64 -10.67 -7.15 -16.99
N ALA A 65 -11.19 -5.92 -16.93
CA ALA A 65 -12.54 -5.60 -17.37
C ALA A 65 -12.72 -5.82 -18.89
N LEU A 66 -11.72 -5.41 -19.68
CA LEU A 66 -11.73 -5.64 -21.12
C LEU A 66 -11.66 -7.13 -21.47
N ALA A 67 -10.84 -7.93 -20.77
CA ALA A 67 -10.77 -9.36 -20.96
C ALA A 67 -12.13 -10.04 -20.64
N ALA A 68 -12.79 -9.64 -19.56
CA ALA A 68 -14.10 -10.14 -19.19
C ALA A 68 -15.20 -9.71 -20.19
N ALA A 69 -15.16 -8.47 -20.68
CA ALA A 69 -16.09 -7.99 -21.69
C ALA A 69 -15.92 -8.72 -23.03
N TYR A 70 -14.67 -8.91 -23.45
CA TYR A 70 -14.37 -9.67 -24.68
C TYR A 70 -14.88 -11.10 -24.61
N ASP A 71 -14.68 -11.79 -23.49
CA ASP A 71 -15.16 -13.17 -23.31
C ASP A 71 -16.69 -13.26 -23.37
N ARG A 72 -17.42 -12.30 -22.78
CA ARG A 72 -18.88 -12.22 -22.87
C ARG A 72 -19.38 -11.97 -24.29
N LEU A 73 -18.75 -11.04 -25.02
CA LEU A 73 -19.12 -10.72 -26.40
C LEU A 73 -18.82 -11.89 -27.33
N ALA A 74 -17.68 -12.55 -27.15
CA ALA A 74 -17.33 -13.72 -27.94
C ALA A 74 -18.29 -14.90 -27.68
N SER A 75 -18.73 -15.10 -26.45
CA SER A 75 -19.70 -16.14 -26.09
C SER A 75 -21.08 -15.91 -26.70
N SER A 76 -21.52 -14.66 -26.77
CA SER A 76 -22.82 -14.31 -27.39
C SER A 76 -22.80 -14.43 -28.92
N ALA A 77 -21.65 -14.17 -29.56
CA ALA A 77 -21.54 -14.18 -31.03
C ALA A 77 -21.43 -15.58 -31.64
N PHE A 78 -20.94 -16.59 -30.90
CA PHE A 78 -20.64 -17.93 -31.44
C PHE A 78 -21.61 -19.03 -30.98
N GLY A 79 -22.81 -18.69 -30.49
CA GLY A 79 -23.94 -19.63 -30.38
C GLY A 79 -23.66 -20.92 -29.59
N GLY A 80 -22.90 -20.87 -28.51
CA GLY A 80 -22.75 -22.01 -27.56
C GLY A 80 -21.66 -23.03 -27.90
N PHE A 81 -21.03 -23.01 -29.07
CA PHE A 81 -19.82 -23.79 -29.36
C PHE A 81 -18.59 -23.04 -28.83
N GLN A 82 -18.29 -23.19 -27.54
CA GLN A 82 -17.10 -22.60 -26.96
C GLN A 82 -15.97 -23.61 -26.86
N PRO A 83 -14.83 -23.37 -27.52
CA PRO A 83 -13.59 -23.92 -27.03
C PRO A 83 -13.37 -23.30 -25.66
N HIS A 84 -13.08 -24.11 -24.64
CA HIS A 84 -12.72 -23.64 -23.30
C HIS A 84 -11.59 -22.60 -23.43
N ARG A 85 -11.96 -21.32 -23.43
CA ARG A 85 -10.97 -20.24 -23.52
C ARG A 85 -10.53 -19.88 -22.11
N PRO A 86 -9.26 -20.07 -21.76
CA PRO A 86 -8.75 -19.77 -20.42
C PRO A 86 -8.51 -18.26 -20.20
N LEU A 87 -9.06 -17.39 -21.08
CA LEU A 87 -8.79 -15.94 -21.07
C LEU A 87 -9.09 -15.26 -19.74
N PRO A 88 -10.27 -15.47 -19.08
CA PRO A 88 -10.52 -14.83 -17.79
C PRO A 88 -9.55 -15.30 -16.71
N LEU A 89 -9.23 -16.60 -16.71
CA LEU A 89 -8.27 -17.17 -15.76
C LEU A 89 -6.85 -16.63 -15.99
N LEU A 90 -6.43 -16.54 -17.24
CA LEU A 90 -5.13 -15.96 -17.60
C LEU A 90 -5.06 -14.47 -17.24
N ALA A 91 -6.13 -13.71 -17.53
CA ALA A 91 -6.21 -12.29 -17.19
C ALA A 91 -6.14 -12.07 -15.66
N LEU A 92 -6.87 -12.88 -14.88
CA LEU A 92 -6.81 -12.81 -13.43
C LEU A 92 -5.41 -13.18 -12.91
N THR A 93 -4.85 -14.28 -13.40
CA THR A 93 -3.51 -14.74 -12.98
C THR A 93 -2.45 -13.70 -13.32
N ALA A 94 -2.48 -13.14 -14.54
CA ALA A 94 -1.57 -12.08 -14.95
C ALA A 94 -1.74 -10.81 -14.11
N SER A 95 -2.99 -10.44 -13.80
CA SER A 95 -3.29 -9.27 -12.95
C SER A 95 -2.76 -9.45 -11.53
N VAL A 96 -2.99 -10.62 -10.92
CA VAL A 96 -2.48 -10.95 -9.58
C VAL A 96 -0.96 -10.97 -9.56
N ALA A 97 -0.33 -11.66 -10.51
CA ALA A 97 1.14 -11.71 -10.62
C ALA A 97 1.74 -10.33 -10.87
N GLY A 98 1.15 -9.55 -11.79
CA GLY A 98 1.57 -8.19 -12.08
C GLY A 98 1.47 -7.27 -10.87
N LEU A 99 0.39 -7.38 -10.08
CA LEU A 99 0.19 -6.62 -8.86
C LEU A 99 1.26 -6.95 -7.80
N LEU A 100 1.50 -8.23 -7.54
CA LEU A 100 2.51 -8.69 -6.57
C LEU A 100 3.92 -8.22 -6.97
N LEU A 101 4.26 -8.35 -8.24
CA LEU A 101 5.54 -7.86 -8.77
C LEU A 101 5.67 -6.35 -8.65
N ALA A 102 4.63 -5.61 -9.03
CA ALA A 102 4.62 -4.14 -8.94
C ALA A 102 4.79 -3.65 -7.50
N GLN A 103 4.07 -4.25 -6.54
CA GLN A 103 4.22 -3.93 -5.13
C GLN A 103 5.63 -4.20 -4.62
N SER A 104 6.19 -5.36 -4.97
CA SER A 104 7.54 -5.75 -4.56
C SER A 104 8.61 -4.81 -5.13
N LEU A 105 8.48 -4.41 -6.41
CA LEU A 105 9.42 -3.51 -7.06
C LEU A 105 9.34 -2.08 -6.51
N LEU A 106 8.11 -1.56 -6.28
CA LEU A 106 7.92 -0.23 -5.71
C LEU A 106 8.47 -0.14 -4.28
N ASP A 107 8.21 -1.18 -3.47
CA ASP A 107 8.74 -1.26 -2.12
C ASP A 107 10.29 -1.36 -2.13
N TRP A 108 10.86 -2.20 -2.99
CA TRP A 108 12.31 -2.28 -3.16
C TRP A 108 12.91 -0.92 -3.57
N TRP A 109 12.27 -0.20 -4.48
CA TRP A 109 12.72 1.12 -4.92
C TRP A 109 12.71 2.15 -3.78
N VAL A 110 11.61 2.23 -3.02
CA VAL A 110 11.51 3.11 -1.85
C VAL A 110 12.58 2.77 -0.83
N ARG A 111 12.77 1.48 -0.51
CA ARG A 111 13.81 1.02 0.43
C ARG A 111 15.21 1.41 -0.03
N ARG A 112 15.50 1.26 -1.32
CA ARG A 112 16.82 1.60 -1.87
C ARG A 112 17.14 3.08 -1.74
N VAL A 113 16.13 3.95 -1.93
CA VAL A 113 16.30 5.41 -1.73
C VAL A 113 16.50 5.73 -0.25
N ASP A 114 15.70 5.13 0.63
CA ASP A 114 15.84 5.32 2.07
C ASP A 114 17.20 4.83 2.60
N GLN A 115 17.73 3.73 2.09
CA GLN A 115 19.06 3.22 2.44
C GLN A 115 20.16 4.19 2.00
N ARG A 116 20.08 4.72 0.79
CA ARG A 116 21.03 5.72 0.29
C ARG A 116 21.00 6.99 1.14
N ALA A 117 19.79 7.47 1.48
CA ALA A 117 19.63 8.61 2.37
C ALA A 117 20.28 8.37 3.75
N GLY A 118 20.21 7.14 4.28
CA GLY A 118 20.86 6.79 5.55
C GLY A 118 22.39 6.70 5.50
N VAL A 119 22.98 6.50 4.32
CA VAL A 119 24.45 6.43 4.15
C VAL A 119 25.08 7.84 4.09
N THR A 120 24.34 8.83 3.58
CA THR A 120 24.83 10.21 3.44
C THR A 120 24.86 10.98 4.77
N LEU A 121 24.24 10.46 5.84
CA LEU A 121 24.23 11.11 7.14
C LEU A 121 25.52 10.81 7.92
N SER A 122 26.33 11.84 8.12
CA SER A 122 27.63 11.77 8.84
C SER A 122 27.47 11.57 10.35
N ARG A 123 26.34 11.96 10.94
CA ARG A 123 25.97 11.73 12.34
C ARG A 123 24.70 10.92 12.43
N ARG A 124 24.82 9.65 12.75
CA ARG A 124 23.70 8.85 13.20
C ARG A 124 23.43 9.22 14.66
N ALA A 125 22.43 10.02 14.90
CA ALA A 125 21.83 10.05 16.23
C ALA A 125 21.20 8.66 16.41
N ALA A 126 21.96 7.74 17.00
CA ALA A 126 21.50 6.41 17.37
C ALA A 126 20.54 6.52 18.55
N HIS A 127 19.41 7.17 18.35
CA HIS A 127 18.31 7.04 19.28
C HIS A 127 17.73 5.63 19.08
N LEU A 128 17.89 4.81 20.11
CA LEU A 128 17.29 3.48 20.26
C LEU A 128 15.74 3.51 20.31
N ILE A 129 15.12 4.55 19.76
CA ILE A 129 13.68 4.69 19.71
C ILE A 129 13.15 3.75 18.63
N GLN A 130 12.78 2.55 19.04
CA GLN A 130 12.00 1.64 18.20
C GLN A 130 10.53 1.68 18.65
N PRO A 131 9.72 2.57 18.07
CA PRO A 131 8.31 2.60 18.42
C PRO A 131 7.67 1.26 18.07
N GLY A 132 7.11 0.60 19.06
CA GLY A 132 6.43 -0.69 18.86
C GLY A 132 5.23 -0.54 17.91
N TRP A 133 4.75 -1.65 17.33
CA TRP A 133 3.62 -1.64 16.40
C TRP A 133 2.36 -0.94 16.95
N ARG A 134 2.14 -1.01 18.27
CA ARG A 134 1.02 -0.33 18.95
C ARG A 134 1.12 1.18 18.90
N ALA A 135 2.34 1.71 18.98
CA ALA A 135 2.59 3.15 18.91
C ALA A 135 2.49 3.66 17.45
N VAL A 136 2.97 2.88 16.49
CA VAL A 136 3.01 3.27 15.08
C VAL A 136 1.65 3.09 14.40
N LEU A 137 1.05 1.90 14.52
CA LEU A 137 -0.19 1.55 13.83
C LEU A 137 -1.43 1.87 14.66
N GLY A 138 -1.36 1.63 15.98
CA GLY A 138 -2.50 1.71 16.87
C GLY A 138 -3.41 0.46 16.78
N ARG A 139 -4.13 0.17 17.87
CA ARG A 139 -5.06 -0.96 17.92
C ARG A 139 -6.18 -0.89 16.86
N PRO A 140 -6.83 0.28 16.60
CA PRO A 140 -7.93 0.34 15.65
C PRO A 140 -7.52 -0.02 14.23
N TYR A 141 -6.37 0.47 13.75
CA TYR A 141 -5.87 0.13 12.43
C TYR A 141 -5.44 -1.33 12.32
N ALA A 142 -4.85 -1.90 13.38
CA ALA A 142 -4.46 -3.31 13.38
C ALA A 142 -5.69 -4.23 13.32
N VAL A 143 -6.73 -3.95 14.11
CA VAL A 143 -8.00 -4.71 14.10
C VAL A 143 -8.66 -4.59 12.73
N PHE A 144 -8.70 -3.39 12.18
CA PHE A 144 -9.28 -3.14 10.86
C PHE A 144 -8.54 -3.93 9.77
N ALA A 145 -7.20 -3.90 9.76
CA ALA A 145 -6.41 -4.67 8.81
C ALA A 145 -6.68 -6.17 8.91
N VAL A 146 -6.64 -6.72 10.13
CA VAL A 146 -6.91 -8.15 10.35
C VAL A 146 -8.33 -8.51 9.90
N ALA A 147 -9.33 -7.72 10.26
CA ALA A 147 -10.72 -7.97 9.89
C ALA A 147 -10.93 -7.94 8.38
N THR A 148 -10.31 -6.98 7.69
CA THR A 148 -10.44 -6.87 6.24
C THR A 148 -9.71 -7.99 5.51
N PHE A 149 -8.49 -8.34 5.88
CA PHE A 149 -7.78 -9.48 5.27
C PHE A 149 -8.48 -10.81 5.56
N ALA A 150 -8.92 -11.04 6.80
CA ALA A 150 -9.65 -12.25 7.16
C ALA A 150 -11.00 -12.34 6.42
N GLY A 151 -11.74 -11.23 6.33
CA GLY A 151 -13.00 -11.18 5.58
C GLY A 151 -12.81 -11.50 4.10
N ALA A 152 -11.78 -10.96 3.47
CA ALA A 152 -11.42 -11.28 2.09
C ALA A 152 -11.10 -12.77 1.91
N MET A 153 -10.31 -13.33 2.81
CA MET A 153 -9.96 -14.76 2.78
C MET A 153 -11.18 -15.67 2.94
N VAL A 154 -12.06 -15.35 3.90
CA VAL A 154 -13.30 -16.11 4.13
C VAL A 154 -14.19 -16.06 2.89
N LEU A 155 -14.35 -14.87 2.29
CA LEU A 155 -15.15 -14.69 1.09
C LEU A 155 -14.58 -15.47 -0.09
N ALA A 156 -13.27 -15.40 -0.31
CA ALA A 156 -12.61 -16.17 -1.37
C ALA A 156 -12.67 -17.68 -1.13
N TRP A 157 -12.54 -18.11 0.12
CA TRP A 157 -12.68 -19.52 0.51
C TRP A 157 -14.10 -20.04 0.26
N SER A 158 -15.13 -19.23 0.57
CA SER A 158 -16.52 -19.61 0.31
C SER A 158 -16.82 -19.86 -1.17
N ALA A 159 -16.10 -19.19 -2.06
CA ALA A 159 -16.23 -19.41 -3.51
C ALA A 159 -15.73 -20.80 -3.96
N LEU A 160 -14.88 -21.48 -3.18
CA LEU A 160 -14.46 -22.86 -3.46
C LEU A 160 -15.60 -23.89 -3.30
N ALA A 161 -16.63 -23.57 -2.52
CA ALA A 161 -17.80 -24.42 -2.32
C ALA A 161 -18.79 -24.36 -3.49
N VAL A 162 -18.61 -23.43 -4.44
CA VAL A 162 -19.45 -23.33 -5.64
C VAL A 162 -19.18 -24.52 -6.56
N PRO A 163 -20.22 -25.19 -7.10
CA PRO A 163 -20.06 -26.37 -7.95
C PRO A 163 -19.36 -26.10 -9.28
N ASP A 164 -19.42 -24.84 -9.79
CA ASP A 164 -18.82 -24.44 -11.06
C ASP A 164 -17.28 -24.53 -10.98
N PRO A 165 -16.65 -25.34 -11.86
CA PRO A 165 -15.21 -25.51 -11.88
C PRO A 165 -14.45 -24.21 -12.24
N THR A 166 -15.05 -23.34 -13.05
CA THR A 166 -14.45 -22.05 -13.45
C THR A 166 -14.35 -21.12 -12.26
N VAL A 167 -15.46 -20.99 -11.51
CA VAL A 167 -15.49 -20.19 -10.27
C VAL A 167 -14.47 -20.69 -9.26
N ARG A 168 -14.35 -22.02 -9.12
CA ARG A 168 -13.39 -22.65 -8.20
C ARG A 168 -11.93 -22.35 -8.58
N GLN A 169 -11.60 -22.43 -9.87
CA GLN A 169 -10.26 -22.10 -10.37
C GLN A 169 -9.93 -20.62 -10.13
N LEU A 170 -10.87 -19.71 -10.41
CA LEU A 170 -10.70 -18.28 -10.13
C LEU A 170 -10.54 -18.01 -8.63
N ALA A 171 -11.29 -18.71 -7.78
CA ALA A 171 -11.18 -18.60 -6.33
C ALA A 171 -9.81 -19.06 -5.81
N VAL A 172 -9.23 -20.11 -6.36
CA VAL A 172 -7.86 -20.57 -6.03
C VAL A 172 -6.84 -19.51 -6.38
N VAL A 173 -6.89 -18.94 -7.59
CA VAL A 173 -5.99 -17.86 -8.01
C VAL A 173 -6.12 -16.65 -7.09
N LEU A 174 -7.36 -16.28 -6.75
CA LEU A 174 -7.65 -15.19 -5.81
C LEU A 174 -7.04 -15.44 -4.43
N LEU A 175 -7.21 -16.64 -3.87
CA LEU A 175 -6.63 -17.01 -2.57
C LEU A 175 -5.11 -16.93 -2.58
N ILE A 176 -4.46 -17.44 -3.62
CA ILE A 176 -3.00 -17.32 -3.78
C ILE A 176 -2.58 -15.84 -3.81
N GLY A 177 -3.32 -15.02 -4.56
CA GLY A 177 -3.09 -13.58 -4.63
C GLY A 177 -3.23 -12.89 -3.27
N LEU A 178 -4.31 -13.17 -2.54
CA LEU A 178 -4.55 -12.63 -1.20
C LEU A 178 -3.48 -13.06 -0.19
N LEU A 179 -3.05 -14.31 -0.23
CA LEU A 179 -1.94 -14.81 0.59
C LEU A 179 -0.64 -14.07 0.25
N GLY A 180 -0.35 -13.89 -1.03
CA GLY A 180 0.81 -13.14 -1.50
C GLY A 180 0.79 -11.68 -1.02
N VAL A 181 -0.32 -10.97 -1.21
CA VAL A 181 -0.50 -9.58 -0.75
C VAL A 181 -0.35 -9.50 0.77
N THR A 182 -0.97 -10.43 1.51
CA THR A 182 -0.88 -10.48 2.98
C THR A 182 0.57 -10.67 3.44
N ALA A 183 1.28 -11.60 2.82
CA ALA A 183 2.67 -11.89 3.13
C ALA A 183 3.57 -10.67 2.85
N ILE A 184 3.41 -10.03 1.69
CA ILE A 184 4.17 -8.83 1.31
C ILE A 184 3.87 -7.71 2.30
N SER A 185 2.60 -7.43 2.61
CA SER A 185 2.21 -6.37 3.56
C SER A 185 2.76 -6.62 4.96
N ALA A 186 2.72 -7.87 5.44
CA ALA A 186 3.30 -8.26 6.73
C ALA A 186 4.83 -8.07 6.75
N MET A 187 5.52 -8.45 5.67
CA MET A 187 6.96 -8.24 5.55
C MET A 187 7.33 -6.75 5.50
N GLN A 188 6.56 -5.94 4.78
CA GLN A 188 6.74 -4.49 4.69
C GLN A 188 6.55 -3.84 6.05
N LEU A 189 5.47 -4.19 6.76
CA LEU A 189 5.20 -3.68 8.11
C LEU A 189 6.31 -4.09 9.09
N ARG A 190 6.73 -5.36 9.07
CA ARG A 190 7.84 -5.83 9.91
C ARG A 190 9.14 -5.06 9.62
N HIS A 191 9.44 -4.81 8.35
CA HIS A 191 10.61 -4.03 7.95
C HIS A 191 10.51 -2.58 8.43
N LEU A 192 9.35 -1.95 8.25
CA LEU A 192 9.08 -0.58 8.69
C LEU A 192 9.28 -0.42 10.20
N LEU A 193 8.82 -1.39 10.99
CA LEU A 193 8.96 -1.39 12.45
C LEU A 193 10.40 -1.61 12.92
N ARG A 194 11.22 -2.35 12.15
CA ARG A 194 12.61 -2.67 12.49
C ARG A 194 13.65 -1.71 11.92
N ARG A 195 13.22 -0.80 11.06
CA ARG A 195 14.12 0.14 10.41
C ARG A 195 14.67 1.13 11.45
N PRO A 196 16.00 1.39 11.47
CA PRO A 196 16.59 2.41 12.32
C PRO A 196 16.04 3.79 11.98
N VAL A 197 15.97 4.66 12.97
CA VAL A 197 15.57 6.05 12.77
C VAL A 197 16.70 6.80 12.07
N VAL A 198 16.34 7.61 11.08
CA VAL A 198 17.26 8.46 10.32
C VAL A 198 16.94 9.91 10.65
N ALA A 199 17.66 10.47 11.61
CA ALA A 199 17.46 11.84 12.07
C ALA A 199 18.80 12.50 12.41
N GLU A 200 18.92 13.80 12.12
CA GLU A 200 20.05 14.64 12.49
C GLU A 200 19.70 15.53 13.69
N ASP A 201 18.44 15.89 13.80
CA ASP A 201 17.88 16.76 14.84
C ASP A 201 16.48 16.26 15.29
N GLU A 202 15.90 16.93 16.30
CA GLU A 202 14.61 16.56 16.86
C GLU A 202 13.46 16.75 15.85
N GLU A 203 13.56 17.74 14.97
CA GLU A 203 12.55 17.99 13.93
C GLU A 203 12.56 16.88 12.89
N SER A 204 13.74 16.47 12.40
CA SER A 204 13.89 15.36 11.46
C SER A 204 13.49 14.02 12.08
N LEU A 205 13.71 13.84 13.39
CA LEU A 205 13.22 12.69 14.15
C LEU A 205 11.69 12.63 14.13
N THR A 206 11.05 13.74 14.46
CA THR A 206 9.59 13.85 14.45
C THR A 206 9.03 13.57 13.06
N ALA A 207 9.64 14.15 12.02
CA ALA A 207 9.26 13.92 10.64
C ALA A 207 9.39 12.42 10.22
N ASP A 208 10.48 11.75 10.62
CA ASP A 208 10.67 10.33 10.32
C ASP A 208 9.61 9.46 11.01
N VAL A 209 9.28 9.75 12.26
CA VAL A 209 8.23 9.01 13.00
C VAL A 209 6.86 9.25 12.37
N ILE A 210 6.52 10.48 11.98
CA ILE A 210 5.25 10.78 11.27
C ILE A 210 5.17 10.00 9.96
N MET A 211 6.21 10.04 9.13
CA MET A 211 6.25 9.28 7.87
C MET A 211 6.09 7.78 8.11
N ARG A 212 6.65 7.24 9.19
CA ARG A 212 6.48 5.83 9.59
C ARG A 212 5.04 5.48 9.92
N VAL A 213 4.37 6.36 10.68
CA VAL A 213 2.96 6.19 11.02
C VAL A 213 2.09 6.24 9.75
N GLU A 214 2.37 7.16 8.84
CA GLU A 214 1.67 7.25 7.55
C GLU A 214 1.89 5.99 6.70
N ASP A 215 3.15 5.58 6.51
CA ASP A 215 3.49 4.38 5.73
C ASP A 215 2.84 3.11 6.34
N ALA A 216 2.80 2.98 7.68
CA ALA A 216 2.15 1.85 8.34
C ALA A 216 0.63 1.86 8.16
N ARG A 217 0.00 3.02 8.24
CA ARG A 217 -1.45 3.15 8.01
C ARG A 217 -1.80 2.88 6.55
N ASP A 218 -1.01 3.36 5.61
CA ASP A 218 -1.19 3.09 4.18
C ASP A 218 -1.10 1.58 3.86
N LEU A 219 -0.15 0.87 4.47
CA LEU A 219 0.00 -0.59 4.32
C LEU A 219 -1.19 -1.39 4.86
N THR A 220 -1.86 -0.86 5.87
CA THR A 220 -2.99 -1.53 6.53
C THR A 220 -4.35 -1.05 6.03
N THR A 221 -4.38 0.07 5.30
CA THR A 221 -5.60 0.52 4.64
C THR A 221 -5.93 -0.45 3.51
N PRO A 222 -7.18 -0.96 3.45
CA PRO A 222 -7.59 -1.81 2.36
C PRO A 222 -7.49 -1.00 1.07
N SER A 223 -6.41 -1.19 0.39
CA SER A 223 -6.26 -0.65 -0.94
C SER A 223 -7.19 -1.41 -1.88
N VAL A 224 -7.62 -0.76 -2.94
CA VAL A 224 -8.36 -1.39 -4.05
C VAL A 224 -7.63 -2.64 -4.57
N GLN A 225 -6.36 -2.82 -4.22
CA GLN A 225 -5.47 -3.90 -4.63
C GLN A 225 -6.01 -5.29 -4.35
N TRP A 226 -6.68 -5.52 -3.23
CA TRP A 226 -7.26 -6.83 -2.91
C TRP A 226 -8.78 -6.87 -3.09
N SER A 227 -9.44 -5.74 -3.37
CA SER A 227 -10.81 -5.73 -3.87
C SER A 227 -10.90 -6.07 -5.35
N LEU A 228 -9.83 -5.81 -6.13
CA LEU A 228 -9.78 -6.11 -7.55
C LEU A 228 -10.09 -7.59 -7.89
N PRO A 229 -9.46 -8.57 -7.23
CA PRO A 229 -9.77 -9.97 -7.51
C PRO A 229 -11.23 -10.32 -7.21
N MET A 230 -11.84 -9.69 -6.20
CA MET A 230 -13.26 -9.90 -5.91
C MET A 230 -14.16 -9.36 -7.00
N VAL A 231 -13.84 -8.19 -7.54
CA VAL A 231 -14.58 -7.59 -8.66
C VAL A 231 -14.54 -8.50 -9.89
N LEU A 232 -13.43 -9.18 -10.15
CA LEU A 232 -13.29 -10.09 -11.29
C LEU A 232 -14.17 -11.35 -11.18
N LEU A 233 -14.53 -11.77 -9.98
CA LEU A 233 -15.46 -12.89 -9.77
C LEU A 233 -16.93 -12.51 -9.95
N PHE A 234 -17.29 -11.22 -9.99
CA PHE A 234 -18.67 -10.77 -10.10
C PHE A 234 -19.42 -11.29 -11.32
N GLY A 235 -18.72 -11.56 -12.40
CA GLY A 235 -19.33 -12.04 -13.64
C GLY A 235 -19.58 -13.54 -13.68
N THR A 236 -18.96 -14.31 -12.79
CA THR A 236 -18.93 -15.78 -12.82
C THR A 236 -19.50 -16.42 -11.56
N ALA A 237 -19.50 -15.70 -10.45
CA ALA A 237 -19.96 -16.20 -9.16
C ALA A 237 -21.50 -16.13 -9.04
N PRO A 238 -22.12 -16.98 -8.20
CA PRO A 238 -23.54 -16.91 -7.88
C PRO A 238 -23.95 -15.54 -7.32
N GLY A 239 -25.22 -15.14 -7.54
CA GLY A 239 -25.71 -13.81 -7.13
C GLY A 239 -25.54 -13.49 -5.64
N TRP A 240 -25.69 -14.49 -4.75
CA TRP A 240 -25.48 -14.34 -3.30
C TRP A 240 -24.02 -13.97 -2.98
N TRP A 241 -23.06 -14.57 -3.69
CA TRP A 241 -21.64 -14.30 -3.50
C TRP A 241 -21.29 -12.86 -3.94
N SER A 242 -21.83 -12.45 -5.09
CA SER A 242 -21.67 -11.08 -5.59
C SER A 242 -22.25 -10.06 -4.61
N ALA A 243 -23.43 -10.33 -4.05
CA ALA A 243 -24.03 -9.47 -3.03
C ALA A 243 -23.17 -9.39 -1.75
N ALA A 244 -22.65 -10.51 -1.29
CA ALA A 244 -21.75 -10.57 -0.13
C ALA A 244 -20.44 -9.80 -0.39
N ALA A 245 -19.86 -9.90 -1.58
CA ALA A 245 -18.66 -9.18 -1.97
C ALA A 245 -18.90 -7.66 -2.02
N VAL A 246 -20.02 -7.21 -2.59
CA VAL A 246 -20.41 -5.79 -2.59
C VAL A 246 -20.60 -5.28 -1.17
N ALA A 247 -21.35 -6.01 -0.35
CA ALA A 247 -21.56 -5.65 1.05
C ALA A 247 -20.24 -5.54 1.82
N TYR A 248 -19.33 -6.49 1.62
CA TYR A 248 -17.99 -6.46 2.20
C TYR A 248 -17.20 -5.21 1.78
N LEU A 249 -17.21 -4.85 0.48
CA LEU A 249 -16.51 -3.67 -0.02
C LEU A 249 -17.09 -2.38 0.56
N ILE A 250 -18.43 -2.27 0.62
CA ILE A 250 -19.11 -1.10 1.19
C ILE A 250 -18.81 -0.99 2.69
N LEU A 251 -18.93 -2.08 3.45
CA LEU A 251 -18.63 -2.09 4.88
C LEU A 251 -17.16 -1.75 5.15
N GLY A 252 -16.24 -2.29 4.34
CA GLY A 252 -14.82 -1.98 4.42
C GLY A 252 -14.54 -0.50 4.17
N LEU A 253 -15.18 0.11 3.17
CA LEU A 253 -15.06 1.53 2.87
C LEU A 253 -15.62 2.39 4.02
N VAL A 254 -16.82 2.10 4.49
CA VAL A 254 -17.46 2.82 5.61
C VAL A 254 -16.60 2.72 6.87
N ALA A 255 -16.10 1.53 7.20
CA ALA A 255 -15.22 1.32 8.34
C ALA A 255 -13.89 2.09 8.19
N CYS A 256 -13.33 2.14 6.99
CA CYS A 256 -12.12 2.90 6.69
C CYS A 256 -12.34 4.41 6.92
N VAL A 257 -13.41 4.98 6.38
CA VAL A 257 -13.76 6.40 6.56
C VAL A 257 -14.02 6.71 8.05
N ALA A 258 -14.78 5.86 8.73
CA ALA A 258 -15.05 6.02 10.16
C ALA A 258 -13.77 5.93 11.00
N LEU A 259 -12.84 5.04 10.64
CA LEU A 259 -11.56 4.91 11.28
C LEU A 259 -10.71 6.17 11.10
N GLN A 260 -10.63 6.70 9.88
CA GLN A 260 -9.89 7.94 9.59
C GLN A 260 -10.48 9.15 10.32
N ALA A 261 -11.80 9.23 10.43
CA ALA A 261 -12.48 10.32 11.13
C ALA A 261 -12.28 10.27 12.67
N LYS A 262 -12.20 9.06 13.26
CA LYS A 262 -12.13 8.88 14.71
C LYS A 262 -10.71 8.75 15.26
N THR A 263 -9.72 8.47 14.41
CA THR A 263 -8.34 8.30 14.87
C THR A 263 -7.58 9.62 14.84
N PRO A 264 -6.65 9.84 15.80
CA PRO A 264 -5.82 11.02 15.81
C PRO A 264 -4.96 11.11 14.54
N SER A 265 -4.61 12.34 14.15
CA SER A 265 -3.71 12.56 13.01
C SER A 265 -2.38 11.82 13.20
N SER A 266 -1.67 11.56 12.09
CA SER A 266 -0.35 10.91 12.13
C SER A 266 0.64 11.69 12.97
N ALA A 267 0.59 13.03 12.94
CA ALA A 267 1.39 13.91 13.77
C ALA A 267 1.11 13.72 15.28
N THR A 268 -0.17 13.69 15.67
CA THR A 268 -0.54 13.46 17.07
C THR A 268 -0.14 12.07 17.55
N ALA A 269 -0.31 11.05 16.69
CA ALA A 269 0.11 9.69 17.01
C ALA A 269 1.63 9.58 17.18
N ALA A 270 2.41 10.24 16.30
CA ALA A 270 3.87 10.28 16.38
C ALA A 270 4.36 10.96 17.67
N ARG A 271 3.80 12.14 18.01
CA ARG A 271 4.15 12.85 19.26
C ARG A 271 3.85 12.00 20.51
N ARG A 272 2.71 11.29 20.54
CA ARG A 272 2.41 10.35 21.62
C ARG A 272 3.39 9.18 21.68
N ALA A 273 3.80 8.65 20.54
CA ALA A 273 4.77 7.57 20.48
C ALA A 273 6.14 7.99 21.06
N MET A 274 6.52 9.26 20.90
CA MET A 274 7.76 9.83 21.44
C MET A 274 7.63 10.21 22.93
N SER A 275 6.46 10.61 23.41
CA SER A 275 6.26 11.02 24.82
C SER A 275 6.14 9.87 25.82
N VAL A 276 5.94 8.63 25.37
CA VAL A 276 5.80 7.42 26.22
C VAL A 276 7.15 6.75 26.48
N GLN A 277 8.22 7.26 25.91
CA GLN A 277 9.58 6.76 26.10
C GLN A 277 10.39 7.66 26.98
#